data_1f3492d214b5f26b33444d684d788e59
#
_entry.id   1f3492d214b5f26b33444d684d788e59
#
_cell.length_a   1.000
_cell.length_b   1.000
_cell.length_c   1.000
_cell.angle_alpha   90.00
_cell.angle_beta   90.00
_cell.angle_gamma   90.00
#
_symmetry.space_group_name_H-M   'P 1'
#
loop_
_entity.id
_entity.type
_entity.pdbx_description
1 polymer ?
#
loop_
_entity_poly.entity_id
_entity_poly.type
_entity_poly.pdbx_seq_one_letter_code
_entity_poly.pdbx_strand_id
1 'polypeptide(L)'
;GPLGSPGIRARYPRGAQRLPSIMRRVESMLLAVQLKNLISYPIPTSKILEALTAASCQETFCYERAELLGDAYLKWVVSRFLFLKYPQKHEGQLTRMRQQMVSNMVLYQFALVKGLQSYIQADRFAPSRWSAPGVPPVFDEDTKDGGSSFFDEEQKPVSEENSDVFEDGEMEDGELEGDLSSYRVLSSKTLADVVEALIGVYYVEGGKIAANHLMKWIGIHVEDDPDEVDGTLKNVNVPESVLKSIDFVGLERALKYEFKEKGLLVEAITHASRPSSGVSCYQRLEFVGDAVLDHLITRHLFFTYTSLPPGRLTDLRAAAVNNENFARVAVKHKLHLYLRHGSSALEKQIREFVKEVQTESSKPGFNSFGLGDCKAPKVLGDIVESIAGAIFLDSGKDTTAAWKVFQPLLQPMVTPETLPMHPVRELQERCQQQAEGLEYKASRSGNTATVEVFIDGVQVGVAQNPQKKMAQKLAARNALAALKEKEIAESKEKHINNGNAGEDQGENENGNKKNGHQPFTRQTLNDICLRKNWPMPSYRCVKEGGPAHAKRFTFGVRVNTSDRGWTDECIGEPMPSVKKAKDSAAVLLLELLNKTFS
;
A
#
# COMPACT_ATOMS: atom_id res chain seq x y z
N GLY A 1 69.66 10.19 -12.04
CA GLY A 1 68.23 10.27 -11.95
C GLY A 1 67.60 8.92 -11.68
N PRO A 2 66.61 8.73 -10.75
CA PRO A 2 66.02 7.44 -10.48
C PRO A 2 64.97 7.12 -11.56
N LEU A 3 65.11 5.91 -12.12
CA LEU A 3 64.16 5.29 -13.03
C LEU A 3 62.84 5.02 -12.27
N GLY A 4 61.77 5.66 -12.69
CA GLY A 4 60.42 5.39 -12.20
C GLY A 4 59.95 4.01 -12.67
N SER A 5 59.57 3.18 -11.73
CA SER A 5 58.90 1.91 -11.98
C SER A 5 57.57 2.14 -12.67
N PRO A 6 57.24 1.47 -13.80
CA PRO A 6 55.92 1.53 -14.37
C PRO A 6 54.97 0.77 -13.45
N GLY A 7 54.04 1.50 -12.81
CA GLY A 7 52.98 0.91 -12.02
C GLY A 7 52.13 -0.03 -12.88
N ILE A 8 52.30 -1.32 -12.67
CA ILE A 8 51.43 -2.34 -13.22
C ILE A 8 50.08 -2.17 -12.55
N ARG A 9 49.15 -1.45 -13.17
CA ARG A 9 47.73 -1.53 -12.83
C ARG A 9 47.28 -2.94 -13.16
N ALA A 10 47.22 -3.80 -12.17
CA ALA A 10 46.63 -5.10 -12.29
C ALA A 10 45.18 -4.94 -12.74
N ARG A 11 44.91 -5.17 -14.02
CA ARG A 11 43.52 -5.31 -14.53
C ARG A 11 42.99 -6.62 -13.97
N TYR A 12 42.31 -6.57 -12.85
CA TYR A 12 41.58 -7.74 -12.37
C TYR A 12 40.59 -8.17 -13.46
N PRO A 13 40.54 -9.46 -13.80
CA PRO A 13 39.58 -9.96 -14.77
C PRO A 13 38.18 -9.57 -14.31
N ARG A 14 37.31 -9.14 -15.25
CA ARG A 14 35.91 -8.75 -14.95
C ARG A 14 35.15 -9.76 -14.10
N GLY A 15 35.54 -11.02 -14.12
CA GLY A 15 35.00 -12.07 -13.26
C GLY A 15 35.32 -11.90 -11.78
N ALA A 16 36.50 -11.40 -11.41
CA ALA A 16 36.89 -11.20 -10.03
C ALA A 16 36.09 -10.06 -9.36
N GLN A 17 35.65 -9.07 -10.11
CA GLN A 17 34.82 -7.99 -9.60
C GLN A 17 33.41 -8.44 -9.19
N ARG A 18 32.93 -9.57 -9.72
CA ARG A 18 31.62 -10.14 -9.40
C ARG A 18 31.67 -11.15 -8.25
N LEU A 19 32.87 -11.55 -7.82
CA LEU A 19 33.06 -12.58 -6.79
C LEU A 19 32.34 -12.22 -5.47
N PRO A 20 32.43 -10.99 -4.93
CA PRO A 20 31.70 -10.62 -3.71
C PRO A 20 30.18 -10.81 -3.82
N SER A 21 29.59 -10.42 -4.95
CA SER A 21 28.15 -10.59 -5.20
C SER A 21 27.74 -12.06 -5.31
N ILE A 22 28.58 -12.89 -5.94
CA ILE A 22 28.35 -14.33 -6.04
C ILE A 22 28.44 -14.98 -4.65
N MET A 23 29.46 -14.66 -3.89
CA MET A 23 29.66 -15.18 -2.53
C MET A 23 28.52 -14.78 -1.61
N ARG A 24 28.06 -13.53 -1.70
CA ARG A 24 26.88 -13.06 -0.96
C ARG A 24 25.62 -13.86 -1.30
N ARG A 25 25.41 -14.16 -2.59
CA ARG A 25 24.28 -14.99 -3.02
C ARG A 25 24.39 -16.42 -2.50
N VAL A 26 25.57 -17.02 -2.55
CA VAL A 26 25.83 -18.36 -1.99
C VAL A 26 25.55 -18.38 -0.49
N GLU A 27 26.05 -17.40 0.26
CA GLU A 27 25.78 -17.25 1.69
C GLU A 27 24.29 -17.17 1.99
N SER A 28 23.55 -16.32 1.28
CA SER A 28 22.12 -16.16 1.45
C SER A 28 21.34 -17.46 1.15
N MET A 29 21.75 -18.20 0.13
CA MET A 29 21.16 -19.50 -0.19
C MET A 29 21.48 -20.56 0.87
N LEU A 30 22.68 -20.58 1.42
CA LEU A 30 23.06 -21.49 2.51
C LEU A 30 22.25 -21.22 3.77
N LEU A 31 22.04 -19.96 4.14
CA LEU A 31 21.17 -19.59 5.26
C LEU A 31 19.75 -20.06 5.03
N ALA A 32 19.21 -19.90 3.83
CA ALA A 32 17.87 -20.41 3.49
C ALA A 32 17.80 -21.94 3.57
N VAL A 33 18.83 -22.65 3.14
CA VAL A 33 18.91 -24.12 3.28
C VAL A 33 18.96 -24.52 4.76
N GLN A 34 19.76 -23.85 5.57
CA GLN A 34 19.83 -24.12 7.01
C GLN A 34 18.47 -23.93 7.68
N LEU A 35 17.77 -22.83 7.41
CA LEU A 35 16.44 -22.59 7.94
C LEU A 35 15.44 -23.66 7.48
N LYS A 36 15.47 -24.02 6.18
CA LYS A 36 14.65 -25.12 5.63
C LYS A 36 14.84 -26.42 6.40
N ASN A 37 16.09 -26.77 6.69
CA ASN A 37 16.41 -27.99 7.45
C ASN A 37 15.89 -27.93 8.90
N LEU A 38 15.98 -26.76 9.53
CA LEU A 38 15.42 -26.56 10.89
C LEU A 38 13.90 -26.69 10.92
N ILE A 39 13.22 -26.16 9.92
CA ILE A 39 11.75 -26.25 9.79
C ILE A 39 11.32 -27.69 9.42
N SER A 40 12.19 -28.45 8.76
CA SER A 40 11.98 -29.86 8.38
C SER A 40 10.73 -30.08 7.51
N TYR A 41 10.49 -29.20 6.53
CA TYR A 41 9.44 -29.35 5.54
C TYR A 41 9.97 -29.00 4.13
N PRO A 42 9.71 -29.85 3.11
CA PRO A 42 10.30 -29.70 1.77
C PRO A 42 9.56 -28.67 0.93
N ILE A 43 10.09 -27.45 0.85
CA ILE A 43 9.68 -26.43 -0.14
C ILE A 43 10.95 -25.93 -0.88
N PRO A 44 10.80 -25.27 -2.05
CA PRO A 44 11.94 -24.73 -2.78
C PRO A 44 12.73 -23.71 -1.94
N THR A 45 14.06 -23.87 -1.88
CA THR A 45 14.93 -22.98 -1.11
C THR A 45 14.87 -21.54 -1.60
N SER A 46 14.66 -21.32 -2.89
CA SER A 46 14.47 -19.99 -3.49
C SER A 46 13.28 -19.22 -2.89
N LYS A 47 12.22 -19.93 -2.50
CA LYS A 47 11.05 -19.34 -1.86
C LYS A 47 11.31 -18.96 -0.40
N ILE A 48 12.09 -19.74 0.30
CA ILE A 48 12.55 -19.36 1.65
C ILE A 48 13.47 -18.14 1.56
N LEU A 49 14.37 -18.08 0.60
CA LEU A 49 15.23 -16.92 0.36
C LEU A 49 14.40 -15.67 0.06
N GLU A 50 13.34 -15.78 -0.76
CA GLU A 50 12.41 -14.68 -1.03
C GLU A 50 11.78 -14.15 0.25
N ALA A 51 11.28 -15.05 1.12
CA ALA A 51 10.67 -14.69 2.41
C ALA A 51 11.66 -14.07 3.41
N LEU A 52 12.94 -14.32 3.27
CA LEU A 52 14.01 -13.78 4.14
C LEU A 52 14.63 -12.49 3.62
N THR A 53 14.23 -11.98 2.46
CA THR A 53 14.85 -10.82 1.81
C THR A 53 13.95 -9.60 1.90
N ALA A 54 14.42 -8.57 2.61
CA ALA A 54 13.71 -7.30 2.73
C ALA A 54 13.84 -6.44 1.46
N ALA A 55 12.85 -5.58 1.21
CA ALA A 55 12.86 -4.66 0.07
C ALA A 55 14.04 -3.68 0.11
N SER A 56 14.55 -3.33 1.30
CA SER A 56 15.74 -2.51 1.51
C SER A 56 17.02 -3.09 0.88
N CYS A 57 17.08 -4.41 0.62
CA CYS A 57 18.18 -5.04 -0.09
C CYS A 57 18.25 -4.64 -1.56
N GLN A 58 17.18 -4.11 -2.15
CA GLN A 58 17.05 -3.75 -3.56
C GLN A 58 17.36 -4.91 -4.52
N GLU A 59 17.00 -6.11 -4.12
CA GLU A 59 17.03 -7.30 -4.97
C GLU A 59 15.82 -7.33 -5.92
N THR A 60 15.81 -8.25 -6.89
CA THR A 60 14.68 -8.43 -7.82
C THR A 60 13.47 -9.10 -7.18
N PHE A 61 13.59 -9.53 -5.94
CA PHE A 61 12.55 -10.16 -5.12
C PHE A 61 12.65 -9.68 -3.68
N CYS A 62 11.54 -9.70 -2.97
CA CYS A 62 11.47 -9.41 -1.54
C CYS A 62 10.28 -10.15 -0.89
N TYR A 63 10.21 -10.12 0.43
CA TYR A 63 9.20 -10.84 1.19
C TYR A 63 7.77 -10.26 1.09
N GLU A 64 7.61 -9.02 0.70
CA GLU A 64 6.35 -8.26 0.87
C GLU A 64 5.13 -8.90 0.17
N ARG A 65 5.30 -9.55 -0.99
CA ARG A 65 4.18 -10.26 -1.62
C ARG A 65 3.73 -11.47 -0.81
N ALA A 66 4.69 -12.25 -0.33
CA ALA A 66 4.41 -13.43 0.49
C ALA A 66 3.86 -13.05 1.86
N GLU A 67 4.34 -11.95 2.46
CA GLU A 67 3.81 -11.35 3.68
C GLU A 67 2.31 -11.07 3.55
N LEU A 68 1.89 -10.39 2.49
CA LEU A 68 0.49 -10.04 2.26
C LEU A 68 -0.42 -11.28 2.26
N LEU A 69 -0.02 -12.34 1.59
CA LEU A 69 -0.77 -13.60 1.57
C LEU A 69 -0.71 -14.33 2.92
N GLY A 70 0.46 -14.33 3.55
CA GLY A 70 0.68 -14.97 4.84
C GLY A 70 -0.11 -14.30 5.97
N ASP A 71 -0.18 -12.99 6.00
CA ASP A 71 -1.03 -12.22 6.92
C ASP A 71 -2.50 -12.61 6.78
N ALA A 72 -3.03 -12.61 5.56
CA ALA A 72 -4.42 -12.99 5.32
C ALA A 72 -4.71 -14.45 5.71
N TYR A 73 -3.78 -15.37 5.42
CA TYR A 73 -3.91 -16.77 5.82
C TYR A 73 -3.87 -16.94 7.35
N LEU A 74 -2.92 -16.29 8.00
CA LEU A 74 -2.76 -16.33 9.46
C LEU A 74 -4.01 -15.79 10.17
N LYS A 75 -4.51 -14.63 9.76
CA LYS A 75 -5.75 -14.04 10.25
C LYS A 75 -6.92 -15.03 10.11
N TRP A 76 -7.03 -15.67 8.95
CA TRP A 76 -8.05 -16.64 8.65
C TRP A 76 -8.00 -17.87 9.59
N VAL A 77 -6.86 -18.53 9.68
CA VAL A 77 -6.71 -19.77 10.47
C VAL A 77 -6.92 -19.51 11.95
N VAL A 78 -6.36 -18.43 12.48
CA VAL A 78 -6.52 -18.07 13.90
C VAL A 78 -7.96 -17.66 14.21
N SER A 79 -8.61 -16.88 13.34
CA SER A 79 -10.01 -16.47 13.54
C SER A 79 -10.95 -17.68 13.52
N ARG A 80 -10.74 -18.61 12.58
CA ARG A 80 -11.49 -19.85 12.52
C ARG A 80 -11.31 -20.67 13.79
N PHE A 81 -10.07 -20.89 14.23
CA PHE A 81 -9.75 -21.62 15.44
C PHE A 81 -10.45 -21.02 16.67
N LEU A 82 -10.33 -19.71 16.89
CA LEU A 82 -10.94 -19.03 18.02
C LEU A 82 -12.47 -19.09 17.98
N PHE A 83 -13.05 -18.87 16.80
CA PHE A 83 -14.50 -18.94 16.62
C PHE A 83 -15.08 -20.32 16.99
N LEU A 84 -14.44 -21.38 16.55
CA LEU A 84 -14.89 -22.76 16.79
C LEU A 84 -14.62 -23.20 18.23
N LYS A 85 -13.46 -22.85 18.78
CA LYS A 85 -13.07 -23.26 20.13
C LYS A 85 -13.83 -22.52 21.23
N TYR A 86 -14.25 -21.29 20.98
CA TYR A 86 -14.90 -20.45 21.99
C TYR A 86 -16.30 -19.98 21.54
N PRO A 87 -17.29 -20.88 21.44
CA PRO A 87 -18.62 -20.56 20.92
C PRO A 87 -19.40 -19.55 21.77
N GLN A 88 -19.03 -19.40 23.07
CA GLN A 88 -19.69 -18.48 23.99
C GLN A 88 -19.04 -17.08 24.06
N LYS A 89 -17.90 -16.88 23.40
CA LYS A 89 -17.22 -15.60 23.40
C LYS A 89 -17.83 -14.67 22.33
N HIS A 90 -18.05 -13.40 22.69
CA HIS A 90 -18.51 -12.42 21.73
C HIS A 90 -17.35 -11.90 20.85
N GLU A 91 -17.65 -11.21 19.76
CA GLU A 91 -16.70 -10.72 18.75
C GLU A 91 -15.52 -9.95 19.37
N GLY A 92 -15.77 -8.97 20.24
CA GLY A 92 -14.71 -8.17 20.87
C GLY A 92 -13.75 -8.98 21.73
N GLN A 93 -14.21 -10.09 22.35
CA GLN A 93 -13.32 -11.01 23.08
C GLN A 93 -12.48 -11.84 22.10
N LEU A 94 -13.07 -12.33 21.03
CA LEU A 94 -12.36 -13.10 19.99
C LEU A 94 -11.29 -12.25 19.30
N THR A 95 -11.60 -11.01 19.00
CA THR A 95 -10.64 -10.03 18.41
C THR A 95 -9.46 -9.80 19.35
N ARG A 96 -9.73 -9.57 20.63
CA ARG A 96 -8.66 -9.40 21.64
C ARG A 96 -7.79 -10.64 21.78
N MET A 97 -8.40 -11.84 21.78
CA MET A 97 -7.66 -13.11 21.83
C MET A 97 -6.79 -13.29 20.57
N ARG A 98 -7.30 -12.93 19.39
CA ARG A 98 -6.51 -12.97 18.16
C ARG A 98 -5.29 -12.05 18.25
N GLN A 99 -5.46 -10.82 18.72
CA GLN A 99 -4.35 -9.90 18.94
C GLN A 99 -3.29 -10.44 19.91
N GLN A 100 -3.72 -11.12 20.98
CA GLN A 100 -2.81 -11.79 21.92
C GLN A 100 -2.06 -12.97 21.32
N MET A 101 -2.59 -13.62 20.30
CA MET A 101 -1.94 -14.75 19.63
C MET A 101 -1.01 -14.35 18.50
N VAL A 102 -1.34 -13.31 17.73
CA VAL A 102 -0.69 -13.03 16.44
C VAL A 102 -0.49 -11.54 16.15
N SER A 103 -0.41 -10.69 17.16
CA SER A 103 0.02 -9.30 16.95
C SER A 103 1.48 -9.25 16.48
N ASN A 104 1.87 -8.15 15.82
CA ASN A 104 3.26 -7.97 15.39
C ASN A 104 4.28 -8.17 16.50
N MET A 105 3.96 -7.74 17.73
CA MET A 105 4.82 -7.95 18.89
C MET A 105 4.98 -9.44 19.24
N VAL A 106 3.90 -10.22 19.15
CA VAL A 106 3.95 -11.67 19.43
C VAL A 106 4.72 -12.40 18.33
N LEU A 107 4.47 -12.07 17.07
CA LEU A 107 5.22 -12.64 15.94
C LEU A 107 6.71 -12.30 16.02
N TYR A 108 7.03 -11.07 16.40
CA TYR A 108 8.41 -10.65 16.67
C TYR A 108 9.07 -11.50 17.77
N GLN A 109 8.38 -11.74 18.87
CA GLN A 109 8.91 -12.59 19.94
C GLN A 109 9.15 -14.02 19.49
N PHE A 110 8.22 -14.61 18.71
CA PHE A 110 8.41 -15.93 18.12
C PHE A 110 9.63 -15.96 17.18
N ALA A 111 9.79 -14.94 16.36
CA ALA A 111 10.94 -14.81 15.47
C ALA A 111 12.28 -14.78 16.25
N LEU A 112 12.34 -14.03 17.34
CA LEU A 112 13.52 -13.98 18.21
C LEU A 112 13.83 -15.33 18.86
N VAL A 113 12.83 -16.01 19.39
CA VAL A 113 12.99 -17.35 20.00
C VAL A 113 13.55 -18.37 18.99
N LYS A 114 13.14 -18.25 17.72
CA LYS A 114 13.64 -19.12 16.64
C LYS A 114 14.95 -18.63 16.00
N GLY A 115 15.47 -17.49 16.43
CA GLY A 115 16.72 -16.93 15.90
C GLY A 115 16.62 -16.48 14.45
N LEU A 116 15.42 -16.09 13.96
CA LEU A 116 15.19 -15.72 12.56
C LEU A 116 16.02 -14.52 12.12
N GLN A 117 16.42 -13.62 13.04
CA GLN A 117 17.26 -12.47 12.75
C GLN A 117 18.60 -12.83 12.10
N SER A 118 19.11 -14.04 12.35
CA SER A 118 20.36 -14.53 11.76
C SER A 118 20.24 -14.92 10.29
N TYR A 119 19.03 -15.13 9.78
CA TYR A 119 18.75 -15.60 8.42
C TYR A 119 18.28 -14.48 7.49
N ILE A 120 17.85 -13.34 8.04
CA ILE A 120 17.21 -12.24 7.30
C ILE A 120 18.27 -11.39 6.60
N GLN A 121 17.98 -11.04 5.34
CA GLN A 121 18.73 -10.08 4.55
C GLN A 121 17.98 -8.75 4.54
N ALA A 122 18.53 -7.73 5.22
CA ALA A 122 17.88 -6.42 5.37
C ALA A 122 18.67 -5.26 4.75
N ASP A 123 19.98 -5.41 4.54
CA ASP A 123 20.83 -4.34 4.04
C ASP A 123 21.18 -4.51 2.57
N ARG A 124 21.24 -3.39 1.87
CA ARG A 124 21.77 -3.35 0.51
C ARG A 124 23.21 -3.85 0.50
N PHE A 125 23.52 -4.78 -0.39
CA PHE A 125 24.86 -5.30 -0.54
C PHE A 125 25.79 -4.26 -1.16
N ALA A 126 26.88 -3.93 -0.44
CA ALA A 126 27.96 -3.07 -0.93
C ALA A 126 29.23 -3.93 -1.15
N PRO A 127 29.60 -4.23 -2.41
CA PRO A 127 30.76 -5.08 -2.70
C PRO A 127 32.08 -4.55 -2.11
N SER A 128 32.21 -3.24 -1.97
CA SER A 128 33.39 -2.58 -1.38
C SER A 128 33.56 -2.82 0.12
N ARG A 129 32.46 -3.15 0.82
CA ARG A 129 32.46 -3.45 2.26
C ARG A 129 32.44 -4.95 2.57
N TRP A 130 32.42 -5.79 1.53
CA TRP A 130 32.39 -7.22 1.71
C TRP A 130 33.77 -7.75 2.10
N SER A 131 33.84 -8.57 3.15
CA SER A 131 35.00 -9.36 3.52
C SER A 131 34.70 -10.85 3.34
N ALA A 132 35.70 -11.62 2.96
CA ALA A 132 35.54 -13.07 2.84
C ALA A 132 35.24 -13.69 4.22
N PRO A 133 34.49 -14.80 4.28
CA PRO A 133 34.27 -15.53 5.54
C PRO A 133 35.59 -15.85 6.24
N GLY A 134 35.69 -15.52 7.53
CA GLY A 134 36.89 -15.71 8.34
C GLY A 134 37.95 -14.59 8.23
N VAL A 135 37.72 -13.58 7.38
CA VAL A 135 38.56 -12.37 7.30
C VAL A 135 37.85 -11.23 8.02
N PRO A 136 38.43 -10.61 9.06
CA PRO A 136 37.80 -9.47 9.72
C PRO A 136 37.62 -8.32 8.72
N PRO A 137 36.50 -7.59 8.77
CA PRO A 137 36.29 -6.44 7.92
C PRO A 137 37.33 -5.37 8.19
N VAL A 138 37.97 -4.87 7.13
CA VAL A 138 38.89 -3.74 7.21
C VAL A 138 38.02 -2.47 7.23
N PHE A 139 37.92 -1.83 8.36
CA PHE A 139 37.33 -0.50 8.46
C PHE A 139 38.41 0.52 8.14
N ASP A 140 38.38 1.11 6.96
CA ASP A 140 39.18 2.30 6.67
C ASP A 140 38.56 3.46 7.47
N GLU A 141 39.24 3.87 8.55
CA GLU A 141 38.86 5.01 9.40
C GLU A 141 38.92 6.36 8.66
N ASP A 142 39.48 6.40 7.44
CA ASP A 142 39.75 7.63 6.71
C ASP A 142 38.69 8.04 5.65
N THR A 143 37.63 7.29 5.45
CA THR A 143 36.52 7.73 4.61
C THR A 143 35.43 8.38 5.44
N LYS A 144 35.66 9.62 5.85
CA LYS A 144 34.59 10.58 6.14
C LYS A 144 33.87 10.94 4.86
N ASP A 145 33.18 10.00 4.25
CA ASP A 145 32.19 10.32 3.24
C ASP A 145 30.88 10.65 3.93
N GLY A 146 30.51 11.90 3.79
CA GLY A 146 29.26 12.45 4.31
C GLY A 146 28.06 11.72 3.76
N GLY A 147 27.68 10.66 4.43
CA GLY A 147 26.34 10.12 4.36
C GLY A 147 25.40 11.11 5.06
N SER A 148 24.73 11.92 4.28
CA SER A 148 23.65 12.77 4.73
C SER A 148 22.62 11.93 5.47
N SER A 149 22.67 11.95 6.80
CA SER A 149 21.59 11.50 7.64
C SER A 149 20.47 12.54 7.55
N PHE A 150 19.44 12.22 6.80
CA PHE A 150 18.18 12.95 6.86
C PHE A 150 17.38 12.44 8.07
N PHE A 151 17.75 12.85 9.27
CA PHE A 151 16.88 12.88 10.46
C PHE A 151 17.56 13.71 11.53
N ASP A 152 17.43 15.05 11.40
CA ASP A 152 17.48 15.95 12.53
C ASP A 152 16.09 16.60 12.65
N GLU A 153 15.24 16.05 13.48
CA GLU A 153 14.12 16.76 14.07
C GLU A 153 14.39 16.96 15.57
N GLU A 154 14.56 18.23 15.91
CA GLU A 154 14.75 18.74 17.26
C GLU A 154 13.63 18.27 18.20
N GLN A 155 14.02 17.56 19.24
CA GLN A 155 13.18 17.28 20.40
C GLN A 155 12.96 18.56 21.23
N LYS A 156 11.71 19.02 21.34
CA LYS A 156 11.27 19.89 22.43
C LYS A 156 10.45 19.08 23.44
N PRO A 157 10.63 19.29 24.75
CA PRO A 157 10.00 18.48 25.79
C PRO A 157 8.50 18.78 25.89
N VAL A 158 7.70 17.72 25.94
CA VAL A 158 6.25 17.81 26.20
C VAL A 158 5.99 17.48 27.66
N SER A 159 5.31 18.39 28.32
CA SER A 159 4.75 18.25 29.65
C SER A 159 3.55 17.29 29.67
N GLU A 160 3.51 16.47 30.71
CA GLU A 160 2.42 15.55 31.03
C GLU A 160 1.08 16.28 31.23
N GLU A 161 0.00 15.80 30.62
CA GLU A 161 -1.33 15.75 31.24
C GLU A 161 -2.24 14.73 30.53
N ASN A 162 -2.93 13.95 31.36
CA ASN A 162 -3.77 12.81 31.09
C ASN A 162 -4.99 13.08 30.18
N SER A 163 -5.36 12.11 29.31
CA SER A 163 -6.73 11.56 29.28
C SER A 163 -6.85 10.36 28.35
N ASP A 164 -7.52 9.33 28.83
CA ASP A 164 -7.85 8.06 28.19
C ASP A 164 -8.64 8.22 26.90
N VAL A 165 -8.09 7.79 25.75
CA VAL A 165 -8.86 7.32 24.58
C VAL A 165 -8.02 6.23 23.90
N PHE A 166 -8.55 5.01 23.83
CA PHE A 166 -7.97 3.92 23.07
C PHE A 166 -8.08 4.23 21.58
N GLU A 167 -7.02 4.73 20.98
CA GLU A 167 -6.83 4.75 19.52
C GLU A 167 -5.89 3.62 19.15
N ASP A 168 -6.18 2.96 18.02
CA ASP A 168 -5.27 2.03 17.33
C ASP A 168 -3.94 2.76 17.07
N GLY A 169 -3.03 2.66 18.03
CA GLY A 169 -1.70 3.23 17.95
C GLY A 169 -0.81 2.33 17.10
N GLU A 170 -0.42 2.80 15.93
CA GLU A 170 0.84 2.36 15.34
C GLU A 170 1.92 2.62 16.41
N MET A 171 2.48 1.53 16.97
CA MET A 171 3.60 1.64 17.89
C MET A 171 4.78 2.23 17.14
N GLU A 172 5.24 3.40 17.59
CA GLU A 172 6.55 3.93 17.22
C GLU A 172 7.63 2.90 17.58
N ASP A 173 8.60 2.74 16.69
CA ASP A 173 9.77 1.90 16.85
C ASP A 173 10.48 2.25 18.17
N GLY A 174 10.26 1.42 19.18
CA GLY A 174 11.03 1.47 20.41
C GLY A 174 12.44 0.96 20.15
N GLU A 175 13.40 1.85 20.05
CA GLU A 175 14.81 1.52 20.05
C GLU A 175 15.17 0.80 21.36
N LEU A 176 15.49 -0.49 21.25
CA LEU A 176 16.16 -1.22 22.33
C LEU A 176 17.65 -0.84 22.29
N GLU A 177 18.06 0.03 23.19
CA GLU A 177 19.49 0.24 23.52
C GLU A 177 20.09 -1.06 24.07
N GLY A 178 20.77 -1.79 23.23
CA GLY A 178 21.56 -2.96 23.56
C GLY A 178 22.83 -3.00 22.73
N ASP A 179 23.94 -2.97 23.42
CA ASP A 179 25.35 -3.17 23.05
C ASP A 179 25.71 -3.09 21.54
N LEU A 180 26.24 -1.94 21.15
CA LEU A 180 26.39 -1.41 19.79
C LEU A 180 27.54 -2.03 18.96
N SER A 181 28.15 -3.15 19.34
CA SER A 181 29.41 -3.52 18.69
C SER A 181 29.37 -4.63 17.65
N SER A 182 28.26 -5.35 17.39
CA SER A 182 28.23 -6.37 16.32
C SER A 182 26.88 -6.88 15.83
N TYR A 183 25.74 -6.33 16.21
CA TYR A 183 24.45 -6.87 15.77
C TYR A 183 23.68 -5.88 14.88
N ARG A 184 23.21 -6.36 13.72
CA ARG A 184 22.24 -5.67 12.88
C ARG A 184 20.97 -5.45 13.70
N VAL A 185 20.58 -4.21 13.90
CA VAL A 185 19.28 -3.87 14.49
C VAL A 185 18.23 -4.03 13.39
N LEU A 186 17.54 -5.17 13.37
CA LEU A 186 16.34 -5.36 12.56
C LEU A 186 15.15 -4.79 13.33
N SER A 187 14.28 -4.05 12.65
CA SER A 187 13.05 -3.56 13.28
C SER A 187 12.16 -4.73 13.70
N SER A 188 11.42 -4.54 14.79
CA SER A 188 10.44 -5.53 15.26
C SER A 188 9.41 -5.85 14.18
N LYS A 189 9.03 -4.84 13.39
CA LYS A 189 8.14 -5.00 12.25
C LYS A 189 8.73 -5.94 11.19
N THR A 190 9.98 -5.75 10.78
CA THR A 190 10.62 -6.62 9.76
C THR A 190 10.62 -8.09 10.19
N LEU A 191 10.88 -8.37 11.46
CA LEU A 191 10.86 -9.75 11.99
C LEU A 191 9.46 -10.34 11.97
N ALA A 192 8.43 -9.59 12.33
CA ALA A 192 7.04 -10.01 12.24
C ALA A 192 6.62 -10.26 10.79
N ASP A 193 6.93 -9.34 9.89
CA ASP A 193 6.64 -9.43 8.45
C ASP A 193 7.28 -10.69 7.82
N VAL A 194 8.50 -11.03 8.23
CA VAL A 194 9.19 -12.26 7.76
C VAL A 194 8.47 -13.52 8.24
N VAL A 195 7.93 -13.54 9.47
CA VAL A 195 7.10 -14.68 9.92
C VAL A 195 5.89 -14.85 9.03
N GLU A 196 5.18 -13.79 8.72
CA GLU A 196 4.03 -13.82 7.81
C GLU A 196 4.45 -14.24 6.39
N ALA A 197 5.57 -13.73 5.89
CA ALA A 197 6.10 -14.10 4.58
C ALA A 197 6.48 -15.59 4.50
N LEU A 198 7.08 -16.16 5.55
CA LEU A 198 7.35 -17.60 5.64
C LEU A 198 6.05 -18.41 5.61
N ILE A 199 5.03 -18.00 6.35
CA ILE A 199 3.69 -18.63 6.28
C ILE A 199 3.16 -18.57 4.84
N GLY A 200 3.29 -17.42 4.18
CA GLY A 200 2.85 -17.21 2.81
C GLY A 200 3.55 -18.13 1.80
N VAL A 201 4.87 -18.24 1.83
CA VAL A 201 5.60 -19.11 0.89
C VAL A 201 5.34 -20.60 1.15
N TYR A 202 5.20 -21.01 2.40
CA TYR A 202 4.82 -22.38 2.74
C TYR A 202 3.40 -22.69 2.26
N TYR A 203 2.47 -21.74 2.41
CA TYR A 203 1.12 -21.88 1.89
C TYR A 203 1.06 -22.00 0.37
N VAL A 204 1.84 -21.20 -0.36
CA VAL A 204 1.90 -21.25 -1.84
C VAL A 204 2.44 -22.59 -2.32
N GLU A 205 3.53 -23.08 -1.73
CA GLU A 205 4.26 -24.25 -2.22
C GLU A 205 3.68 -25.59 -1.72
N GLY A 206 3.14 -25.63 -0.51
CA GLY A 206 2.67 -26.85 0.11
C GLY A 206 1.24 -26.79 0.67
N GLY A 207 0.50 -25.71 0.38
CA GLY A 207 -0.88 -25.54 0.83
C GLY A 207 -1.04 -25.42 2.35
N LYS A 208 -2.22 -25.74 2.83
CA LYS A 208 -2.58 -25.64 4.25
C LYS A 208 -1.68 -26.50 5.15
N ILE A 209 -1.31 -27.68 4.70
CA ILE A 209 -0.47 -28.62 5.47
C ILE A 209 0.90 -28.01 5.75
N ALA A 210 1.55 -27.45 4.72
CA ALA A 210 2.84 -26.81 4.87
C ALA A 210 2.78 -25.56 5.73
N ALA A 211 1.81 -24.68 5.51
CA ALA A 211 1.61 -23.48 6.30
C ALA A 211 1.35 -23.79 7.77
N ASN A 212 0.52 -24.77 8.08
CA ASN A 212 0.24 -25.18 9.45
C ASN A 212 1.47 -25.82 10.12
N HIS A 213 2.27 -26.58 9.37
CA HIS A 213 3.54 -27.11 9.86
C HIS A 213 4.50 -25.97 10.28
N LEU A 214 4.64 -24.94 9.44
CA LEU A 214 5.43 -23.76 9.77
C LEU A 214 4.89 -23.02 10.98
N MET A 215 3.58 -22.79 11.05
CA MET A 215 2.92 -22.12 12.18
C MET A 215 3.20 -22.86 13.48
N LYS A 216 3.06 -24.17 13.50
CA LYS A 216 3.38 -25.02 14.66
C LYS A 216 4.86 -24.92 15.03
N TRP A 217 5.76 -24.96 14.04
CA TRP A 217 7.20 -24.83 14.28
C TRP A 217 7.55 -23.48 14.90
N ILE A 218 6.95 -22.37 14.45
CA ILE A 218 7.22 -21.03 15.00
C ILE A 218 6.66 -20.86 16.41
N GLY A 219 5.59 -21.57 16.77
CA GLY A 219 4.94 -21.52 18.09
C GLY A 219 3.46 -21.14 18.07
N ILE A 220 2.83 -21.07 16.91
CA ILE A 220 1.40 -20.77 16.74
C ILE A 220 0.64 -22.11 16.66
N HIS A 221 -0.13 -22.42 17.71
CA HIS A 221 -0.89 -23.66 17.82
C HIS A 221 -2.36 -23.39 17.50
N VAL A 222 -2.82 -23.86 16.36
CA VAL A 222 -4.18 -23.71 15.83
C VAL A 222 -4.72 -25.06 15.32
N GLU A 223 -4.42 -26.14 16.02
CA GLU A 223 -4.87 -27.49 15.64
C GLU A 223 -6.38 -27.57 15.75
N ASP A 224 -7.02 -28.09 14.70
CA ASP A 224 -8.43 -28.44 14.74
C ASP A 224 -8.59 -29.66 15.60
N ASP A 225 -9.35 -29.58 16.70
CA ASP A 225 -9.87 -30.75 17.36
C ASP A 225 -11.12 -31.21 16.58
N PRO A 226 -11.08 -32.37 15.93
CA PRO A 226 -12.21 -32.86 15.14
C PRO A 226 -13.50 -33.00 15.95
N ASP A 227 -13.40 -33.19 17.27
CA ASP A 227 -14.54 -33.45 18.15
C ASP A 227 -15.24 -32.17 18.67
N GLU A 228 -14.56 -31.03 18.71
CA GLU A 228 -15.16 -29.74 19.11
C GLU A 228 -16.07 -29.11 18.04
N VAL A 229 -16.01 -29.62 16.82
CA VAL A 229 -16.58 -29.02 15.62
C VAL A 229 -18.12 -29.17 15.53
N ASP A 230 -18.68 -30.15 16.15
CA ASP A 230 -20.11 -30.50 16.03
C ASP A 230 -21.04 -29.70 16.97
N GLY A 231 -20.48 -29.02 17.97
CA GLY A 231 -21.26 -28.26 18.96
C GLY A 231 -21.75 -26.88 18.48
N THR A 232 -21.05 -26.24 17.53
CA THR A 232 -21.37 -24.89 17.08
C THR A 232 -22.60 -24.78 16.19
N LEU A 233 -22.89 -25.82 15.42
CA LEU A 233 -24.06 -25.88 14.53
C LEU A 233 -25.35 -26.30 15.25
N LYS A 234 -25.24 -26.99 16.38
CA LYS A 234 -26.41 -27.59 17.09
C LYS A 234 -27.24 -26.60 17.90
N ASN A 235 -26.82 -25.35 18.07
CA ASN A 235 -27.43 -24.37 18.98
C ASN A 235 -28.09 -23.16 18.33
N VAL A 236 -28.32 -23.14 17.00
CA VAL A 236 -29.04 -22.06 16.35
C VAL A 236 -30.55 -22.28 16.44
N ASN A 237 -31.09 -22.16 17.64
CA ASN A 237 -32.53 -22.20 17.87
C ASN A 237 -33.16 -20.85 17.52
N VAL A 238 -33.68 -20.72 16.31
CA VAL A 238 -34.47 -19.57 15.89
C VAL A 238 -35.96 -19.86 16.06
N PRO A 239 -36.76 -19.03 16.74
CA PRO A 239 -38.21 -19.22 16.88
C PRO A 239 -38.88 -19.32 15.51
N GLU A 240 -39.84 -20.23 15.39
CA GLU A 240 -40.56 -20.48 14.14
C GLU A 240 -41.29 -19.22 13.61
N SER A 241 -41.75 -18.35 14.50
CA SER A 241 -42.36 -17.08 14.16
C SER A 241 -41.39 -16.16 13.42
N VAL A 242 -40.10 -16.17 13.77
CA VAL A 242 -39.05 -15.42 13.10
C VAL A 242 -38.74 -16.02 11.73
N LEU A 243 -38.65 -17.34 11.64
CA LEU A 243 -38.41 -18.04 10.37
C LEU A 243 -39.52 -17.73 9.35
N LYS A 244 -40.78 -17.69 9.79
CA LYS A 244 -41.92 -17.34 8.92
C LYS A 244 -41.95 -15.86 8.46
N SER A 245 -41.24 -14.98 9.15
CA SER A 245 -41.22 -13.55 8.84
C SER A 245 -40.20 -13.13 7.79
N ILE A 246 -39.36 -14.06 7.32
CA ILE A 246 -38.22 -13.78 6.44
C ILE A 246 -38.46 -14.37 5.06
N ASP A 247 -38.22 -13.58 4.01
CA ASP A 247 -38.20 -14.04 2.63
C ASP A 247 -36.86 -14.75 2.30
N PHE A 248 -36.75 -16.02 2.74
CA PHE A 248 -35.58 -16.85 2.42
C PHE A 248 -35.40 -17.08 0.93
N VAL A 249 -36.49 -17.25 0.19
CA VAL A 249 -36.45 -17.54 -1.24
C VAL A 249 -35.82 -16.38 -2.00
N GLY A 250 -36.21 -15.15 -1.69
CA GLY A 250 -35.62 -13.95 -2.29
C GLY A 250 -34.14 -13.79 -1.96
N LEU A 251 -33.77 -13.95 -0.67
CA LEU A 251 -32.39 -13.79 -0.22
C LEU A 251 -31.48 -14.90 -0.78
N GLU A 252 -31.88 -16.15 -0.71
CA GLU A 252 -31.12 -17.28 -1.25
C GLU A 252 -30.96 -17.20 -2.78
N ARG A 253 -31.98 -16.68 -3.47
CA ARG A 253 -31.88 -16.40 -4.91
C ARG A 253 -30.84 -15.29 -5.20
N ALA A 254 -30.81 -14.23 -4.40
CA ALA A 254 -29.82 -13.17 -4.53
C ALA A 254 -28.40 -13.69 -4.30
N LEU A 255 -28.21 -14.59 -3.32
CA LEU A 255 -26.93 -15.21 -3.01
C LEU A 255 -26.57 -16.37 -3.94
N LYS A 256 -27.56 -16.95 -4.63
CA LYS A 256 -27.42 -18.22 -5.38
C LYS A 256 -26.88 -19.37 -4.52
N TYR A 257 -27.31 -19.39 -3.27
CA TYR A 257 -26.94 -20.38 -2.29
C TYR A 257 -28.15 -20.75 -1.41
N GLU A 258 -28.42 -22.03 -1.26
CA GLU A 258 -29.49 -22.55 -0.43
C GLU A 258 -28.91 -23.04 0.91
N PHE A 259 -29.34 -22.43 2.01
CA PHE A 259 -28.90 -22.80 3.36
C PHE A 259 -29.56 -24.09 3.83
N LYS A 260 -28.75 -24.98 4.37
CA LYS A 260 -29.23 -26.17 5.11
C LYS A 260 -29.81 -25.74 6.47
N GLU A 261 -29.06 -24.87 7.17
CA GLU A 261 -29.45 -24.29 8.46
C GLU A 261 -29.90 -22.82 8.27
N LYS A 262 -31.22 -22.65 8.11
CA LYS A 262 -31.81 -21.30 7.94
C LYS A 262 -31.49 -20.36 9.10
N GLY A 263 -31.31 -20.92 10.31
CA GLY A 263 -30.96 -20.15 11.50
C GLY A 263 -29.65 -19.39 11.39
N LEU A 264 -28.65 -19.93 10.69
CA LEU A 264 -27.39 -19.22 10.41
C LEU A 264 -27.60 -17.98 9.56
N LEU A 265 -28.45 -18.07 8.54
CA LEU A 265 -28.79 -16.92 7.71
C LEU A 265 -29.53 -15.85 8.48
N VAL A 266 -30.46 -16.24 9.37
CA VAL A 266 -31.17 -15.31 10.24
C VAL A 266 -30.20 -14.57 11.16
N GLU A 267 -29.28 -15.30 11.79
CA GLU A 267 -28.23 -14.69 12.63
C GLU A 267 -27.39 -13.69 11.84
N ALA A 268 -26.95 -14.09 10.64
CA ALA A 268 -26.11 -13.26 9.78
C ALA A 268 -26.72 -11.89 9.40
N ILE A 269 -28.05 -11.78 9.35
CA ILE A 269 -28.76 -10.55 8.98
C ILE A 269 -29.39 -9.84 10.18
N THR A 270 -29.17 -10.28 11.41
CA THR A 270 -29.77 -9.71 12.62
C THR A 270 -28.80 -8.78 13.34
N HIS A 271 -29.14 -7.49 13.39
CA HIS A 271 -28.36 -6.46 14.08
C HIS A 271 -28.64 -6.46 15.59
N ALA A 272 -27.66 -6.07 16.40
CA ALA A 272 -27.75 -6.04 17.86
C ALA A 272 -28.86 -5.12 18.40
N SER A 273 -29.33 -4.12 17.63
CA SER A 273 -30.45 -3.25 18.02
C SER A 273 -31.82 -3.92 17.94
N ARG A 274 -31.91 -5.14 17.40
CA ARG A 274 -33.18 -5.87 17.38
C ARG A 274 -33.49 -6.40 18.77
N PRO A 275 -34.55 -5.97 19.44
CA PRO A 275 -34.86 -6.43 20.79
C PRO A 275 -35.17 -7.93 20.79
N SER A 276 -34.65 -8.61 21.77
CA SER A 276 -34.76 -10.02 22.18
C SER A 276 -35.77 -10.89 21.39
N SER A 277 -35.36 -11.30 20.20
CA SER A 277 -36.09 -12.27 19.40
C SER A 277 -35.63 -13.72 19.64
N GLY A 278 -34.79 -13.95 20.66
CA GLY A 278 -34.13 -15.25 20.88
C GLY A 278 -33.06 -15.60 19.82
N VAL A 279 -32.70 -14.65 18.96
CA VAL A 279 -31.71 -14.80 17.89
C VAL A 279 -30.45 -14.04 18.25
N SER A 280 -29.29 -14.66 18.12
CA SER A 280 -27.98 -14.01 18.25
C SER A 280 -27.78 -12.97 17.15
N CYS A 281 -27.01 -11.90 17.45
CA CYS A 281 -26.66 -10.91 16.44
C CYS A 281 -25.52 -11.38 15.53
N TYR A 282 -25.32 -10.71 14.40
CA TYR A 282 -24.40 -11.08 13.34
C TYR A 282 -22.91 -11.00 13.71
N GLN A 283 -22.54 -10.34 14.80
CA GLN A 283 -21.14 -9.96 15.10
C GLN A 283 -20.15 -11.12 15.15
N ARG A 284 -20.54 -12.28 15.69
CA ARG A 284 -19.67 -13.45 15.68
C ARG A 284 -19.45 -13.99 14.27
N LEU A 285 -20.49 -14.02 13.44
CA LEU A 285 -20.39 -14.44 12.04
C LEU A 285 -19.60 -13.40 11.22
N GLU A 286 -19.73 -12.12 11.52
CA GLU A 286 -18.90 -11.06 10.96
C GLU A 286 -17.41 -11.33 11.23
N PHE A 287 -17.04 -11.65 12.48
CA PHE A 287 -15.66 -11.91 12.86
C PHE A 287 -15.01 -13.01 12.01
N VAL A 288 -15.68 -14.14 11.84
CA VAL A 288 -15.14 -15.24 11.02
C VAL A 288 -15.26 -14.94 9.52
N GLY A 289 -16.33 -14.30 9.09
CA GLY A 289 -16.59 -13.94 7.70
C GLY A 289 -15.65 -12.88 7.15
N ASP A 290 -15.28 -11.89 7.94
CA ASP A 290 -14.23 -10.93 7.60
C ASP A 290 -12.92 -11.67 7.28
N ALA A 291 -12.49 -12.59 8.12
CA ALA A 291 -11.28 -13.37 7.89
C ALA A 291 -11.39 -14.30 6.66
N VAL A 292 -12.56 -14.89 6.41
CA VAL A 292 -12.82 -15.71 5.20
C VAL A 292 -12.70 -14.87 3.95
N LEU A 293 -13.37 -13.74 3.88
CA LEU A 293 -13.37 -12.87 2.69
C LEU A 293 -11.99 -12.26 2.44
N ASP A 294 -11.33 -11.78 3.47
CA ASP A 294 -9.97 -11.23 3.35
C ASP A 294 -9.01 -12.28 2.78
N HIS A 295 -9.03 -13.51 3.32
CA HIS A 295 -8.21 -14.60 2.81
C HIS A 295 -8.53 -14.95 1.35
N LEU A 296 -9.81 -15.13 1.00
CA LEU A 296 -10.22 -15.54 -0.33
C LEU A 296 -9.93 -14.46 -1.39
N ILE A 297 -10.19 -13.21 -1.08
CA ILE A 297 -9.92 -12.07 -1.99
C ILE A 297 -8.41 -11.88 -2.14
N THR A 298 -7.66 -11.88 -1.06
CA THR A 298 -6.19 -11.74 -1.10
C THR A 298 -5.54 -12.87 -1.89
N ARG A 299 -5.98 -14.10 -1.67
CA ARG A 299 -5.53 -15.27 -2.44
C ARG A 299 -5.82 -15.11 -3.93
N HIS A 300 -7.04 -14.70 -4.28
CA HIS A 300 -7.42 -14.45 -5.66
C HIS A 300 -6.52 -13.40 -6.33
N LEU A 301 -6.31 -12.26 -5.68
CA LEU A 301 -5.45 -11.18 -6.19
C LEU A 301 -3.99 -11.64 -6.34
N PHE A 302 -3.47 -12.36 -5.35
CA PHE A 302 -2.10 -12.87 -5.36
C PHE A 302 -1.82 -13.80 -6.54
N PHE A 303 -2.70 -14.76 -6.80
CA PHE A 303 -2.52 -15.73 -7.88
C PHE A 303 -2.91 -15.19 -9.27
N THR A 304 -3.79 -14.20 -9.33
CA THR A 304 -4.19 -13.56 -10.60
C THR A 304 -3.11 -12.60 -11.11
N TYR A 305 -2.53 -11.80 -10.21
CA TYR A 305 -1.58 -10.74 -10.56
C TYR A 305 -0.16 -11.09 -10.12
N THR A 306 0.41 -12.12 -10.70
CA THR A 306 1.72 -12.70 -10.30
C THR A 306 2.91 -11.76 -10.49
N SER A 307 2.85 -10.86 -11.46
CA SER A 307 3.92 -9.90 -11.79
C SER A 307 3.75 -8.51 -11.17
N LEU A 308 2.64 -8.29 -10.45
CA LEU A 308 2.35 -6.97 -9.89
C LEU A 308 3.30 -6.67 -8.70
N PRO A 309 3.86 -5.44 -8.63
CA PRO A 309 4.67 -5.04 -7.48
C PRO A 309 3.90 -5.12 -6.15
N PRO A 310 4.59 -5.41 -5.02
CA PRO A 310 3.93 -5.60 -3.72
C PRO A 310 3.02 -4.45 -3.31
N GLY A 311 3.49 -3.20 -3.42
CA GLY A 311 2.70 -2.02 -3.06
C GLY A 311 1.41 -1.89 -3.86
N ARG A 312 1.42 -2.24 -5.16
CA ARG A 312 0.21 -2.25 -6.00
C ARG A 312 -0.75 -3.37 -5.61
N LEU A 313 -0.22 -4.52 -5.23
CA LEU A 313 -1.03 -5.64 -4.74
C LEU A 313 -1.71 -5.30 -3.40
N THR A 314 -1.00 -4.63 -2.51
CA THR A 314 -1.55 -4.09 -1.25
C THR A 314 -2.66 -3.08 -1.51
N ASP A 315 -2.47 -2.16 -2.47
CA ASP A 315 -3.50 -1.20 -2.88
C ASP A 315 -4.76 -1.91 -3.43
N LEU A 316 -4.59 -2.96 -4.23
CA LEU A 316 -5.72 -3.77 -4.73
C LEU A 316 -6.48 -4.45 -3.58
N ARG A 317 -5.77 -5.07 -2.64
CA ARG A 317 -6.38 -5.67 -1.45
C ARG A 317 -7.16 -4.62 -0.66
N ALA A 318 -6.56 -3.48 -0.36
CA ALA A 318 -7.20 -2.41 0.39
C ALA A 318 -8.46 -1.86 -0.30
N ALA A 319 -8.47 -1.81 -1.63
CA ALA A 319 -9.65 -1.39 -2.40
C ALA A 319 -10.73 -2.46 -2.46
N ALA A 320 -10.37 -3.74 -2.43
CA ALA A 320 -11.31 -4.86 -2.49
C ALA A 320 -11.88 -5.24 -1.12
N VAL A 321 -11.03 -5.23 -0.08
CA VAL A 321 -11.37 -5.66 1.29
C VAL A 321 -11.52 -4.43 2.17
N ASN A 322 -12.66 -3.75 2.06
CA ASN A 322 -13.02 -2.65 2.95
C ASN A 322 -14.53 -2.53 3.09
N ASN A 323 -14.95 -1.89 4.17
CA ASN A 323 -16.36 -1.73 4.50
C ASN A 323 -17.16 -1.02 3.41
N GLU A 324 -16.60 -0.03 2.75
CA GLU A 324 -17.31 0.73 1.70
C GLU A 324 -17.59 -0.13 0.47
N ASN A 325 -16.59 -0.90 0.02
CA ASN A 325 -16.77 -1.83 -1.10
C ASN A 325 -17.85 -2.88 -0.79
N PHE A 326 -17.80 -3.48 0.40
CA PHE A 326 -18.80 -4.46 0.82
C PHE A 326 -20.19 -3.83 1.00
N ALA A 327 -20.28 -2.61 1.52
CA ALA A 327 -21.56 -1.89 1.61
C ALA A 327 -22.18 -1.63 0.22
N ARG A 328 -21.37 -1.27 -0.76
CA ARG A 328 -21.80 -1.11 -2.16
C ARG A 328 -22.26 -2.43 -2.77
N VAL A 329 -21.57 -3.53 -2.48
CA VAL A 329 -21.99 -4.89 -2.87
C VAL A 329 -23.34 -5.24 -2.25
N ALA A 330 -23.55 -4.94 -0.96
CA ALA A 330 -24.81 -5.16 -0.28
C ALA A 330 -25.97 -4.39 -0.93
N VAL A 331 -25.76 -3.13 -1.28
CA VAL A 331 -26.77 -2.30 -1.97
C VAL A 331 -27.03 -2.79 -3.38
N LYS A 332 -26.00 -3.11 -4.15
CA LYS A 332 -26.11 -3.61 -5.53
C LYS A 332 -26.95 -4.89 -5.63
N HIS A 333 -26.73 -5.82 -4.70
CA HIS A 333 -27.47 -7.09 -4.65
C HIS A 333 -28.69 -7.05 -3.74
N LYS A 334 -29.09 -5.87 -3.27
CA LYS A 334 -30.28 -5.64 -2.43
C LYS A 334 -30.25 -6.41 -1.10
N LEU A 335 -29.08 -6.79 -0.61
CA LEU A 335 -28.93 -7.51 0.66
C LEU A 335 -29.33 -6.64 1.86
N HIS A 336 -29.18 -5.32 1.76
CA HIS A 336 -29.59 -4.35 2.78
C HIS A 336 -31.10 -4.40 3.10
N LEU A 337 -31.93 -4.86 2.17
CA LEU A 337 -33.39 -4.99 2.39
C LEU A 337 -33.75 -6.09 3.39
N TYR A 338 -32.85 -7.05 3.58
CA TYR A 338 -33.04 -8.18 4.49
C TYR A 338 -32.49 -7.95 5.90
N LEU A 339 -31.78 -6.84 6.11
CA LEU A 339 -31.22 -6.49 7.42
C LEU A 339 -32.34 -6.33 8.47
N ARG A 340 -32.23 -7.08 9.55
CA ARG A 340 -33.16 -7.04 10.69
C ARG A 340 -32.58 -6.14 11.78
N HIS A 341 -33.18 -4.96 12.00
CA HIS A 341 -32.76 -4.02 13.02
C HIS A 341 -33.95 -3.30 13.66
N GLY A 342 -33.71 -2.63 14.79
CA GLY A 342 -34.72 -1.84 15.52
C GLY A 342 -34.39 -0.34 15.64
N SER A 343 -33.40 0.15 14.87
CA SER A 343 -32.91 1.54 14.97
C SER A 343 -33.40 2.40 13.80
N SER A 344 -34.20 3.43 14.12
CA SER A 344 -34.67 4.41 13.13
C SER A 344 -33.53 5.29 12.58
N ALA A 345 -32.51 5.56 13.40
CA ALA A 345 -31.35 6.31 12.98
C ALA A 345 -30.53 5.52 11.93
N LEU A 346 -30.38 4.21 12.16
CA LEU A 346 -29.70 3.31 11.21
C LEU A 346 -30.47 3.22 9.89
N GLU A 347 -31.80 3.10 9.95
CA GLU A 347 -32.65 3.09 8.75
C GLU A 347 -32.48 4.36 7.90
N LYS A 348 -32.39 5.51 8.55
CA LYS A 348 -32.17 6.80 7.88
C LYS A 348 -30.79 6.80 7.16
N GLN A 349 -29.71 6.38 7.86
CA GLN A 349 -28.37 6.31 7.29
C GLN A 349 -28.31 5.35 6.08
N ILE A 350 -28.97 4.20 6.17
CA ILE A 350 -29.02 3.24 5.06
C ILE A 350 -29.73 3.85 3.84
N ARG A 351 -30.87 4.51 4.04
CA ARG A 351 -31.60 5.16 2.93
C ARG A 351 -30.80 6.26 2.26
N GLU A 352 -30.12 7.09 3.04
CA GLU A 352 -29.24 8.15 2.52
C GLU A 352 -28.11 7.55 1.67
N PHE A 353 -27.45 6.53 2.17
CA PHE A 353 -26.38 5.84 1.45
C PHE A 353 -26.87 5.15 0.16
N VAL A 354 -28.01 4.45 0.21
CA VAL A 354 -28.61 3.81 -0.98
C VAL A 354 -28.91 4.84 -2.06
N LYS A 355 -29.51 5.98 -1.68
CA LYS A 355 -29.83 7.07 -2.61
C LYS A 355 -28.57 7.63 -3.26
N GLU A 356 -27.50 7.78 -2.49
CA GLU A 356 -26.23 8.30 -3.00
C GLU A 356 -25.57 7.33 -3.96
N VAL A 357 -25.48 6.03 -3.61
CA VAL A 357 -24.95 4.99 -4.51
C VAL A 357 -25.71 4.95 -5.83
N GLN A 358 -27.04 5.11 -5.81
CA GLN A 358 -27.85 5.18 -7.02
C GLN A 358 -27.55 6.43 -7.85
N THR A 359 -27.36 7.58 -7.20
CA THR A 359 -27.01 8.84 -7.87
C THR A 359 -25.62 8.78 -8.49
N GLU A 360 -24.62 8.23 -7.77
CA GLU A 360 -23.26 8.07 -8.27
C GLU A 360 -23.20 7.11 -9.46
N SER A 361 -23.91 6.00 -9.41
CA SER A 361 -23.97 5.02 -10.49
C SER A 361 -24.52 5.58 -11.80
N SER A 362 -25.26 6.70 -11.73
CA SER A 362 -25.82 7.38 -12.89
C SER A 362 -24.86 8.38 -13.53
N LYS A 363 -23.74 8.69 -12.91
CA LYS A 363 -22.74 9.66 -13.43
C LYS A 363 -21.85 9.02 -14.49
N PRO A 364 -21.57 9.67 -15.62
CA PRO A 364 -20.62 9.18 -16.60
C PRO A 364 -19.20 9.16 -16.00
N GLY A 365 -18.45 8.06 -16.19
CA GLY A 365 -17.11 7.88 -15.64
C GLY A 365 -17.07 7.44 -14.18
N PHE A 366 -18.20 6.96 -13.64
CA PHE A 366 -18.26 6.40 -12.29
C PHE A 366 -17.26 5.25 -12.09
N ASN A 367 -16.42 5.38 -11.06
CA ASN A 367 -15.54 4.33 -10.60
C ASN A 367 -16.02 3.85 -9.22
N SER A 368 -16.45 2.60 -9.13
CA SER A 368 -17.01 2.01 -7.90
C SER A 368 -15.98 1.79 -6.78
N PHE A 369 -14.70 2.01 -7.02
CA PHE A 369 -13.62 1.76 -6.07
C PHE A 369 -13.02 3.04 -5.45
N GLY A 370 -13.65 4.20 -5.66
CA GLY A 370 -13.22 5.45 -5.05
C GLY A 370 -13.84 5.67 -3.67
N LEU A 371 -13.32 6.67 -2.92
CA LEU A 371 -14.03 7.24 -1.79
C LEU A 371 -15.25 7.99 -2.33
N GLY A 372 -16.44 7.51 -1.99
CA GLY A 372 -17.67 8.27 -2.20
C GLY A 372 -17.71 9.55 -1.34
N ASP A 373 -18.65 10.41 -1.63
CA ASP A 373 -18.85 11.63 -0.85
C ASP A 373 -19.54 11.34 0.50
N CYS A 374 -20.20 10.18 0.62
CA CYS A 374 -20.90 9.70 1.81
C CYS A 374 -20.20 8.52 2.47
N LYS A 375 -20.16 8.53 3.76
CA LYS A 375 -19.62 7.42 4.54
C LYS A 375 -20.64 6.28 4.57
N ALA A 376 -20.24 5.10 4.09
CA ALA A 376 -21.07 3.91 4.16
C ALA A 376 -21.39 3.51 5.62
N PRO A 377 -22.64 3.16 5.93
CA PRO A 377 -22.98 2.56 7.21
C PRO A 377 -22.22 1.27 7.43
N LYS A 378 -21.50 1.13 8.55
CA LYS A 378 -20.69 -0.04 8.86
C LYS A 378 -21.46 -1.34 8.71
N VAL A 379 -22.70 -1.37 9.19
CA VAL A 379 -23.57 -2.56 9.17
C VAL A 379 -23.75 -3.18 7.78
N LEU A 380 -23.70 -2.39 6.72
CA LEU A 380 -23.88 -2.90 5.35
C LEU A 380 -22.67 -3.72 4.87
N GLY A 381 -21.47 -3.33 5.26
CA GLY A 381 -20.27 -4.16 5.09
C GLY A 381 -20.32 -5.39 5.99
N ASP A 382 -20.65 -5.20 7.25
CA ASP A 382 -20.71 -6.26 8.26
C ASP A 382 -21.65 -7.41 7.86
N ILE A 383 -22.80 -7.14 7.24
CA ILE A 383 -23.72 -8.21 6.80
C ILE A 383 -23.17 -9.02 5.62
N VAL A 384 -22.36 -8.43 4.75
CA VAL A 384 -21.66 -9.16 3.69
C VAL A 384 -20.66 -10.14 4.31
N GLU A 385 -19.90 -9.69 5.27
CA GLU A 385 -18.95 -10.51 6.01
C GLU A 385 -19.67 -11.59 6.83
N SER A 386 -20.75 -11.25 7.54
CA SER A 386 -21.50 -12.23 8.35
C SER A 386 -22.19 -13.28 7.48
N ILE A 387 -22.71 -12.93 6.31
CA ILE A 387 -23.25 -13.89 5.34
C ILE A 387 -22.14 -14.82 4.84
N ALA A 388 -20.94 -14.30 4.59
CA ALA A 388 -19.80 -15.14 4.23
C ALA A 388 -19.43 -16.13 5.34
N GLY A 389 -19.45 -15.70 6.59
CA GLY A 389 -19.27 -16.57 7.75
C GLY A 389 -20.34 -17.65 7.87
N ALA A 390 -21.60 -17.27 7.64
CA ALA A 390 -22.72 -18.22 7.65
C ALA A 390 -22.60 -19.28 6.54
N ILE A 391 -22.28 -18.88 5.32
CA ILE A 391 -22.08 -19.81 4.20
C ILE A 391 -20.89 -20.74 4.46
N PHE A 392 -19.81 -20.21 5.00
CA PHE A 392 -18.67 -21.02 5.38
C PHE A 392 -19.03 -22.13 6.37
N LEU A 393 -19.80 -21.81 7.40
CA LEU A 393 -20.27 -22.81 8.40
C LEU A 393 -21.28 -23.79 7.80
N ASP A 394 -22.30 -23.29 7.09
CA ASP A 394 -23.37 -24.09 6.52
C ASP A 394 -22.89 -25.09 5.45
N SER A 395 -21.85 -24.72 4.70
CA SER A 395 -21.21 -25.57 3.69
C SER A 395 -20.29 -26.66 4.29
N GLY A 396 -20.20 -26.78 5.60
CA GLY A 396 -19.28 -27.70 6.27
C GLY A 396 -17.84 -27.18 6.33
N LYS A 397 -17.68 -25.88 6.51
CA LYS A 397 -16.38 -25.17 6.60
C LYS A 397 -15.58 -25.20 5.29
N ASP A 398 -16.30 -25.18 4.18
CA ASP A 398 -15.71 -25.16 2.85
C ASP A 398 -15.53 -23.73 2.34
N THR A 399 -14.28 -23.26 2.28
CA THR A 399 -13.93 -21.95 1.72
C THR A 399 -14.18 -21.88 0.23
N THR A 400 -14.14 -23.01 -0.48
CA THR A 400 -14.44 -23.06 -1.93
C THR A 400 -15.91 -22.76 -2.19
N ALA A 401 -16.82 -23.28 -1.37
CA ALA A 401 -18.25 -22.97 -1.45
C ALA A 401 -18.50 -21.48 -1.20
N ALA A 402 -17.87 -20.89 -0.19
CA ALA A 402 -17.95 -19.45 0.06
C ALA A 402 -17.44 -18.63 -1.14
N TRP A 403 -16.33 -19.00 -1.76
CA TRP A 403 -15.78 -18.32 -2.92
C TRP A 403 -16.69 -18.40 -4.15
N LYS A 404 -17.28 -19.55 -4.42
CA LYS A 404 -18.27 -19.73 -5.52
C LYS A 404 -19.45 -18.76 -5.40
N VAL A 405 -19.87 -18.44 -4.17
CA VAL A 405 -20.94 -17.47 -3.92
C VAL A 405 -20.44 -16.03 -4.07
N PHE A 406 -19.32 -15.71 -3.44
CA PHE A 406 -18.88 -14.30 -3.33
C PHE A 406 -18.15 -13.79 -4.56
N GLN A 407 -17.45 -14.63 -5.31
CA GLN A 407 -16.76 -14.17 -6.53
C GLN A 407 -17.72 -13.48 -7.52
N PRO A 408 -18.90 -14.03 -7.85
CA PRO A 408 -19.87 -13.34 -8.71
C PRO A 408 -20.48 -12.08 -8.06
N LEU A 409 -20.71 -12.10 -6.74
CA LEU A 409 -21.29 -10.95 -6.03
C LEU A 409 -20.34 -9.75 -5.99
N LEU A 410 -19.04 -10.01 -5.93
CA LEU A 410 -18.00 -8.98 -5.89
C LEU A 410 -17.69 -8.38 -7.27
N GLN A 411 -18.24 -8.93 -8.36
CA GLN A 411 -18.00 -8.41 -9.71
C GLN A 411 -18.73 -7.06 -9.93
N PRO A 412 -18.09 -6.09 -10.63
CA PRO A 412 -16.71 -6.13 -11.10
C PRO A 412 -15.72 -5.97 -9.95
N MET A 413 -14.73 -6.86 -9.87
CA MET A 413 -13.64 -6.71 -8.90
C MET A 413 -12.65 -5.64 -9.38
N VAL A 414 -11.99 -4.99 -8.41
CA VAL A 414 -10.93 -4.04 -8.71
C VAL A 414 -9.80 -4.72 -9.50
N THR A 415 -9.32 -4.04 -10.53
CA THR A 415 -8.17 -4.46 -11.35
C THR A 415 -7.06 -3.40 -11.26
N PRO A 416 -5.81 -3.70 -11.67
CA PRO A 416 -4.75 -2.70 -11.71
C PRO A 416 -5.10 -1.46 -12.54
N GLU A 417 -5.93 -1.64 -13.59
CA GLU A 417 -6.37 -0.57 -14.49
C GLU A 417 -7.51 0.26 -13.88
N THR A 418 -8.43 -0.37 -13.14
CA THR A 418 -9.58 0.29 -12.51
C THR A 418 -9.28 0.80 -11.10
N LEU A 419 -8.14 0.41 -10.52
CA LEU A 419 -7.71 0.86 -9.20
C LEU A 419 -7.45 2.37 -9.24
N PRO A 420 -8.21 3.20 -8.49
CA PRO A 420 -7.86 4.60 -8.34
C PRO A 420 -6.48 4.70 -7.69
N MET A 421 -5.59 5.45 -8.32
CA MET A 421 -4.31 5.74 -7.68
C MET A 421 -4.57 6.54 -6.40
N HIS A 422 -3.84 6.25 -5.34
CA HIS A 422 -3.98 7.02 -4.10
C HIS A 422 -3.67 8.50 -4.38
N PRO A 423 -4.55 9.45 -4.07
CA PRO A 423 -4.40 10.84 -4.51
C PRO A 423 -3.05 11.47 -4.15
N VAL A 424 -2.51 11.16 -2.97
CA VAL A 424 -1.20 11.67 -2.54
C VAL A 424 -0.08 11.11 -3.42
N ARG A 425 -0.14 9.82 -3.76
CA ARG A 425 0.83 9.17 -4.65
C ARG A 425 0.70 9.69 -6.09
N GLU A 426 -0.52 9.80 -6.61
CA GLU A 426 -0.78 10.34 -7.94
C GLU A 426 -0.23 11.76 -8.09
N LEU A 427 -0.47 12.61 -7.09
CA LEU A 427 0.05 13.96 -7.07
C LEU A 427 1.58 14.02 -6.99
N GLN A 428 2.17 13.15 -6.16
CA GLN A 428 3.62 13.03 -6.01
C GLN A 428 4.29 12.57 -7.31
N GLU A 429 3.79 11.51 -7.94
CA GLU A 429 4.31 10.99 -9.21
C GLU A 429 4.19 12.04 -10.32
N ARG A 430 3.05 12.75 -10.37
CA ARG A 430 2.84 13.82 -11.34
C ARG A 430 3.84 14.97 -11.14
N CYS A 431 4.02 15.43 -9.90
CA CYS A 431 4.98 16.49 -9.60
C CYS A 431 6.42 16.06 -9.91
N GLN A 432 6.78 14.81 -9.63
CA GLN A 432 8.09 14.24 -10.00
C GLN A 432 8.30 14.22 -11.51
N GLN A 433 7.29 13.78 -12.28
CA GLN A 433 7.36 13.76 -13.75
C GLN A 433 7.52 15.18 -14.35
N GLN A 434 6.95 16.18 -13.68
CA GLN A 434 7.02 17.58 -14.14
C GLN A 434 8.17 18.36 -13.49
N ALA A 435 8.98 17.73 -12.63
CA ALA A 435 10.03 18.34 -11.83
C ALA A 435 9.53 19.55 -11.02
N GLU A 436 8.33 19.42 -10.43
CA GLU A 436 7.68 20.40 -9.58
C GLU A 436 7.90 20.05 -8.10
N GLY A 437 8.13 21.07 -7.26
CA GLY A 437 8.28 20.90 -5.82
C GLY A 437 6.91 20.76 -5.13
N LEU A 438 6.65 19.61 -4.50
CA LEU A 438 5.41 19.34 -3.75
C LEU A 438 5.65 19.50 -2.26
N GLU A 439 4.83 20.32 -1.59
CA GLU A 439 4.89 20.56 -0.15
C GLU A 439 3.49 20.43 0.46
N TYR A 440 3.40 19.79 1.62
CA TYR A 440 2.19 19.71 2.42
C TYR A 440 2.37 20.49 3.72
N LYS A 441 1.42 21.41 4.01
CA LYS A 441 1.39 22.13 5.30
C LYS A 441 0.15 21.70 6.07
N ALA A 442 0.36 21.20 7.28
CA ALA A 442 -0.70 20.77 8.15
C ALA A 442 -0.79 21.69 9.37
N SER A 443 -2.00 22.14 9.67
CA SER A 443 -2.34 22.89 10.88
C SER A 443 -3.50 22.20 11.61
N ARG A 444 -3.61 22.39 12.92
CA ARG A 444 -4.71 21.83 13.71
C ARG A 444 -5.41 22.94 14.45
N SER A 445 -6.71 23.00 14.33
CA SER A 445 -7.57 23.92 15.09
C SER A 445 -8.66 23.11 15.80
N GLY A 446 -8.56 23.00 17.12
CA GLY A 446 -9.46 22.14 17.90
C GLY A 446 -9.35 20.66 17.49
N ASN A 447 -10.49 20.07 17.13
CA ASN A 447 -10.57 18.67 16.73
C ASN A 447 -10.42 18.46 15.20
N THR A 448 -10.11 19.51 14.44
CA THR A 448 -10.04 19.45 12.98
C THR A 448 -8.60 19.74 12.50
N ALA A 449 -8.06 18.87 11.68
CA ALA A 449 -6.80 19.08 10.96
C ALA A 449 -7.09 19.70 9.59
N THR A 450 -6.39 20.78 9.24
CA THR A 450 -6.40 21.41 7.92
C THR A 450 -5.08 21.08 7.23
N VAL A 451 -5.15 20.54 6.01
CA VAL A 451 -3.97 20.26 5.19
C VAL A 451 -4.06 21.07 3.91
N GLU A 452 -3.00 21.81 3.63
CA GLU A 452 -2.82 22.63 2.44
C GLU A 452 -1.73 22.01 1.56
N VAL A 453 -1.97 21.99 0.26
CA VAL A 453 -1.04 21.44 -0.73
C VAL A 453 -0.47 22.57 -1.56
N PHE A 454 0.84 22.65 -1.63
CA PHE A 454 1.57 23.63 -2.41
C PHE A 454 2.39 22.94 -3.50
N ILE A 455 2.32 23.47 -4.70
CA ILE A 455 3.19 23.07 -5.81
C ILE A 455 4.00 24.30 -6.21
N ASP A 456 5.33 24.19 -6.09
CA ASP A 456 6.26 25.32 -6.33
C ASP A 456 5.90 26.59 -5.55
N GLY A 457 5.43 26.43 -4.32
CA GLY A 457 5.02 27.52 -3.43
C GLY A 457 3.62 28.09 -3.71
N VAL A 458 2.89 27.57 -4.69
CA VAL A 458 1.50 27.98 -5.00
C VAL A 458 0.54 26.99 -4.38
N GLN A 459 -0.42 27.48 -3.59
CA GLN A 459 -1.47 26.64 -3.01
C GLN A 459 -2.40 26.13 -4.12
N VAL A 460 -2.52 24.82 -4.24
CA VAL A 460 -3.33 24.14 -5.25
C VAL A 460 -4.47 23.32 -4.68
N GLY A 461 -4.43 23.01 -3.40
CA GLY A 461 -5.49 22.25 -2.74
C GLY A 461 -5.49 22.49 -1.23
N VAL A 462 -6.67 22.35 -0.63
CA VAL A 462 -6.88 22.42 0.82
C VAL A 462 -8.03 21.51 1.20
N ALA A 463 -7.91 20.86 2.36
CA ALA A 463 -9.02 20.11 2.94
C ALA A 463 -8.93 20.09 4.47
N GLN A 464 -10.08 19.86 5.10
CA GLN A 464 -10.21 19.75 6.54
C GLN A 464 -10.87 18.42 6.90
N ASN A 465 -10.32 17.77 7.92
CA ASN A 465 -10.88 16.53 8.46
C ASN A 465 -10.39 16.34 9.89
N PRO A 466 -11.14 15.71 10.79
CA PRO A 466 -10.66 15.35 12.13
C PRO A 466 -9.38 14.51 12.11
N GLN A 467 -9.23 13.66 11.12
CA GLN A 467 -8.02 12.83 10.93
C GLN A 467 -7.06 13.49 9.93
N LYS A 468 -5.82 13.77 10.35
CA LYS A 468 -4.78 14.40 9.51
C LYS A 468 -4.53 13.63 8.19
N LYS A 469 -4.43 12.29 8.25
CA LYS A 469 -4.21 11.44 7.06
C LYS A 469 -5.35 11.60 6.04
N MET A 470 -6.60 11.67 6.53
CA MET A 470 -7.76 11.88 5.66
C MET A 470 -7.79 13.30 5.08
N ALA A 471 -7.49 14.32 5.88
CA ALA A 471 -7.34 15.70 5.40
C ALA A 471 -6.29 15.80 4.30
N GLN A 472 -5.14 15.14 4.44
CA GLN A 472 -4.09 15.08 3.43
C GLN A 472 -4.56 14.41 2.13
N LYS A 473 -5.27 13.29 2.24
CA LYS A 473 -5.84 12.59 1.08
C LYS A 473 -6.85 13.44 0.31
N LEU A 474 -7.74 14.11 1.03
CA LEU A 474 -8.73 15.01 0.44
C LEU A 474 -8.09 16.26 -0.17
N ALA A 475 -7.09 16.84 0.48
CA ALA A 475 -6.34 17.99 -0.05
C ALA A 475 -5.60 17.63 -1.35
N ALA A 476 -4.97 16.45 -1.41
CA ALA A 476 -4.33 15.95 -2.63
C ALA A 476 -5.36 15.72 -3.75
N ARG A 477 -6.54 15.17 -3.45
CA ARG A 477 -7.65 15.00 -4.41
C ARG A 477 -8.12 16.34 -4.97
N ASN A 478 -8.31 17.33 -4.10
CA ASN A 478 -8.70 18.68 -4.52
C ASN A 478 -7.63 19.34 -5.39
N ALA A 479 -6.36 19.15 -5.06
CA ALA A 479 -5.23 19.63 -5.87
C ALA A 479 -5.22 18.99 -7.27
N LEU A 480 -5.41 17.67 -7.38
CA LEU A 480 -5.50 16.96 -8.66
C LEU A 480 -6.68 17.46 -9.50
N ALA A 481 -7.84 17.69 -8.89
CA ALA A 481 -9.01 18.23 -9.58
C ALA A 481 -8.73 19.63 -10.14
N ALA A 482 -8.16 20.52 -9.33
CA ALA A 482 -7.80 21.87 -9.76
C ALA A 482 -6.76 21.88 -10.91
N LEU A 483 -5.80 20.97 -10.86
CA LEU A 483 -4.81 20.81 -11.93
C LEU A 483 -5.43 20.31 -13.25
N LYS A 484 -6.37 19.37 -13.16
CA LYS A 484 -7.12 18.86 -14.34
C LYS A 484 -7.99 19.95 -14.97
N GLU A 485 -8.69 20.74 -14.17
CA GLU A 485 -9.49 21.88 -14.66
C GLU A 485 -8.61 22.91 -15.38
N LYS A 486 -7.44 23.21 -14.81
CA LYS A 486 -6.47 24.13 -15.43
C LYS A 486 -5.95 23.60 -16.79
N GLU A 487 -5.66 22.31 -16.89
CA GLU A 487 -5.23 21.69 -18.17
C GLU A 487 -6.32 21.73 -19.23
N ILE A 488 -7.59 21.48 -18.81
CA ILE A 488 -8.75 21.55 -19.71
C ILE A 488 -8.95 23.00 -20.20
N ALA A 489 -8.81 24.00 -19.32
CA ALA A 489 -8.92 25.41 -19.67
C ALA A 489 -7.81 25.83 -20.66
N GLU A 490 -6.56 25.46 -20.40
CA GLU A 490 -5.41 25.71 -21.29
C GLU A 490 -5.55 25.03 -22.66
N SER A 491 -6.16 23.83 -22.68
CA SER A 491 -6.42 23.10 -23.93
C SER A 491 -7.52 23.78 -24.76
N LYS A 492 -8.56 24.32 -24.13
CA LYS A 492 -9.62 25.08 -24.79
C LYS A 492 -9.12 26.40 -25.36
N GLU A 493 -8.26 27.12 -24.62
CA GLU A 493 -7.63 28.36 -25.13
C GLU A 493 -6.73 28.11 -26.36
N LYS A 494 -6.01 26.98 -26.39
CA LYS A 494 -5.23 26.58 -27.57
C LYS A 494 -6.09 26.25 -28.77
N HIS A 495 -7.29 25.68 -28.58
CA HIS A 495 -8.23 25.42 -29.68
C HIS A 495 -8.91 26.69 -30.21
N ILE A 496 -9.16 27.68 -29.34
CA ILE A 496 -9.74 28.98 -29.75
C ILE A 496 -8.74 29.83 -30.54
N ASN A 497 -7.46 29.79 -30.15
CA ASN A 497 -6.41 30.50 -30.86
C ASN A 497 -6.01 29.89 -32.22
N ASN A 498 -6.31 28.60 -32.45
CA ASN A 498 -6.11 27.95 -33.74
C ASN A 498 -7.31 28.09 -34.70
N GLY A 499 -8.43 28.64 -34.23
CA GLY A 499 -9.65 28.83 -35.03
C GLY A 499 -9.77 30.16 -35.75
N ASN A 500 -8.81 31.11 -35.58
CA ASN A 500 -8.87 32.48 -36.12
C ASN A 500 -7.71 32.80 -37.07
N ALA A 501 -7.26 31.89 -37.91
CA ALA A 501 -6.42 32.19 -39.07
C ALA A 501 -7.14 31.71 -40.32
N GLY A 502 -8.01 32.59 -40.83
CA GLY A 502 -8.62 32.44 -42.15
C GLY A 502 -7.63 32.65 -43.26
N GLU A 503 -7.74 31.87 -44.27
CA GLU A 503 -7.36 31.96 -45.66
C GLU A 503 -6.48 33.15 -46.10
N ASP A 504 -5.27 32.84 -46.56
CA ASP A 504 -4.78 33.43 -47.79
C ASP A 504 -3.86 32.47 -48.55
N GLN A 505 -4.06 32.44 -49.87
CA GLN A 505 -3.42 31.59 -50.86
C GLN A 505 -2.05 32.10 -51.25
N GLY A 506 -1.11 31.20 -51.52
CA GLY A 506 0.12 31.59 -52.22
C GLY A 506 1.25 30.58 -52.18
N GLU A 507 1.28 29.71 -53.17
CA GLU A 507 2.40 29.07 -53.90
C GLU A 507 3.75 28.74 -53.21
N ASN A 508 4.09 27.45 -53.31
CA ASN A 508 5.40 26.83 -53.61
C ASN A 508 6.68 27.49 -53.15
N GLU A 509 7.43 26.77 -52.29
CA GLU A 509 8.78 26.31 -52.69
C GLU A 509 9.31 25.23 -51.71
N ASN A 510 9.96 24.26 -52.33
CA ASN A 510 10.70 23.16 -51.70
C ASN A 510 11.70 23.64 -50.65
N GLY A 511 11.58 23.14 -49.47
CA GLY A 511 12.60 23.32 -48.44
C GLY A 511 12.40 22.31 -47.29
N ASN A 512 13.19 21.27 -47.32
CA ASN A 512 13.35 20.24 -46.30
C ASN A 512 13.46 20.85 -44.90
N LYS A 513 12.37 21.05 -44.16
CA LYS A 513 12.38 21.41 -42.74
C LYS A 513 12.05 20.17 -41.91
N LYS A 514 13.09 19.61 -41.32
CA LYS A 514 13.03 18.69 -40.19
C LYS A 514 11.98 19.17 -39.19
N ASN A 515 10.97 18.35 -38.93
CA ASN A 515 10.06 18.51 -37.83
C ASN A 515 10.85 18.58 -36.53
N GLY A 516 11.09 19.79 -36.04
CA GLY A 516 11.63 20.05 -34.73
C GLY A 516 10.55 19.81 -33.69
N HIS A 517 10.43 18.61 -33.18
CA HIS A 517 9.88 18.38 -31.85
C HIS A 517 10.74 19.23 -30.92
N GLN A 518 10.17 20.25 -30.30
CA GLN A 518 10.84 20.91 -29.18
C GLN A 518 10.98 19.84 -28.09
N PRO A 519 12.20 19.45 -27.71
CA PRO A 519 12.40 18.45 -26.66
C PRO A 519 11.81 19.01 -25.37
N PHE A 520 11.20 18.12 -24.58
CA PHE A 520 10.77 18.42 -23.22
C PHE A 520 12.00 18.78 -22.39
N THR A 521 12.33 20.06 -22.31
CA THR A 521 13.64 20.57 -21.89
C THR A 521 14.00 20.17 -20.46
N ARG A 522 13.02 20.20 -19.52
CA ARG A 522 13.24 19.72 -18.14
C ARG A 522 13.42 18.22 -18.08
N GLN A 523 12.66 17.47 -18.87
CA GLN A 523 12.78 16.03 -18.93
C GLN A 523 14.13 15.61 -19.51
N THR A 524 14.59 16.27 -20.54
CA THR A 524 15.92 16.05 -21.13
C THR A 524 17.03 16.29 -20.10
N LEU A 525 16.91 17.36 -19.28
CA LEU A 525 17.87 17.65 -18.22
C LEU A 525 17.85 16.58 -17.12
N ASN A 526 16.67 16.12 -16.73
CA ASN A 526 16.51 15.03 -15.76
C ASN A 526 17.11 13.72 -16.29
N ASP A 527 16.87 13.38 -17.56
CA ASP A 527 17.43 12.19 -18.20
C ASP A 527 18.96 12.22 -18.28
N ILE A 528 19.55 13.41 -18.45
CA ILE A 528 20.99 13.57 -18.39
C ILE A 528 21.50 13.33 -16.99
N CYS A 529 20.85 13.89 -15.96
CA CYS A 529 21.22 13.67 -14.57
C CYS A 529 21.14 12.19 -14.20
N LEU A 530 20.07 11.48 -14.59
CA LEU A 530 19.91 10.05 -14.38
C LEU A 530 21.01 9.23 -15.08
N ARG A 531 21.28 9.52 -16.35
CA ARG A 531 22.34 8.80 -17.12
C ARG A 531 23.74 9.03 -16.58
N LYS A 532 24.01 10.21 -16.06
CA LYS A 532 25.30 10.61 -15.47
C LYS A 532 25.42 10.25 -13.98
N ASN A 533 24.33 9.71 -13.38
CA ASN A 533 24.21 9.44 -11.95
C ASN A 533 24.44 10.69 -11.07
N TRP A 534 23.96 11.83 -11.55
CA TRP A 534 23.96 13.09 -10.81
C TRP A 534 22.66 13.27 -10.02
N PRO A 535 22.67 14.03 -8.92
CA PRO A 535 21.44 14.46 -8.25
C PRO A 535 20.54 15.25 -9.20
N MET A 536 19.23 15.21 -8.96
CA MET A 536 18.26 15.94 -9.76
C MET A 536 18.50 17.45 -9.76
N PRO A 537 18.14 18.16 -10.85
CA PRO A 537 18.31 19.61 -10.95
C PRO A 537 17.59 20.35 -9.83
N SER A 538 18.28 21.33 -9.24
CA SER A 538 17.70 22.20 -8.21
C SER A 538 17.19 23.48 -8.86
N TYR A 539 15.90 23.75 -8.72
CA TYR A 539 15.23 24.96 -9.22
C TYR A 539 14.92 25.92 -8.09
N ARG A 540 15.17 27.21 -8.30
CA ARG A 540 14.86 28.26 -7.35
C ARG A 540 14.11 29.41 -8.05
N CYS A 541 13.03 29.90 -7.43
CA CYS A 541 12.38 31.12 -7.89
C CYS A 541 13.29 32.31 -7.55
N VAL A 542 13.77 33.00 -8.58
CA VAL A 542 14.66 34.18 -8.45
C VAL A 542 13.84 35.44 -8.29
N LYS A 543 12.77 35.58 -9.07
CA LYS A 543 11.93 36.77 -9.08
C LYS A 543 10.49 36.40 -9.47
N GLU A 544 9.56 36.99 -8.74
CA GLU A 544 8.14 37.01 -9.06
C GLU A 544 7.73 38.48 -9.19
N GLY A 545 7.09 38.90 -10.30
CA GLY A 545 6.71 40.26 -10.53
C GLY A 545 5.56 40.42 -11.51
N GLY A 546 4.98 41.61 -11.58
CA GLY A 546 3.83 41.95 -12.40
C GLY A 546 2.50 42.02 -11.63
N PRO A 547 1.47 42.67 -12.20
CA PRO A 547 0.15 42.78 -11.60
C PRO A 547 -0.52 41.40 -11.50
N ALA A 548 -1.50 41.22 -10.60
CA ALA A 548 -2.15 39.94 -10.30
C ALA A 548 -2.69 39.20 -11.53
N HIS A 549 -3.09 39.92 -12.57
CA HIS A 549 -3.62 39.38 -13.83
C HIS A 549 -2.54 39.10 -14.90
N ALA A 550 -1.27 39.51 -14.66
CA ALA A 550 -0.17 39.31 -15.59
C ALA A 550 1.16 39.01 -14.84
N LYS A 551 1.11 38.12 -13.87
CA LYS A 551 2.27 37.67 -13.12
C LYS A 551 3.31 37.02 -14.03
N ARG A 552 4.59 37.33 -13.77
CA ARG A 552 5.74 36.71 -14.44
C ARG A 552 6.69 36.12 -13.40
N PHE A 553 7.24 34.97 -13.74
CA PHE A 553 8.12 34.18 -12.87
C PHE A 553 9.47 34.03 -13.56
N THR A 554 10.54 34.18 -12.78
CA THR A 554 11.91 33.91 -13.24
C THR A 554 12.51 32.85 -12.34
N PHE A 555 12.97 31.76 -12.94
CA PHE A 555 13.59 30.63 -12.22
C PHE A 555 15.06 30.51 -12.57
N GLY A 556 15.87 30.16 -11.58
CA GLY A 556 17.23 29.69 -11.75
C GLY A 556 17.31 28.19 -11.58
N VAL A 557 18.21 27.53 -12.28
CA VAL A 557 18.48 26.10 -12.20
C VAL A 557 19.96 25.81 -12.12
N ARG A 558 20.35 24.84 -11.31
CA ARG A 558 21.72 24.33 -11.19
C ARG A 558 21.69 22.80 -10.96
N VAL A 559 22.77 22.14 -11.33
CA VAL A 559 22.98 20.70 -11.14
C VAL A 559 24.30 20.47 -10.41
N ASN A 560 24.31 19.49 -9.51
CA ASN A 560 25.54 19.04 -8.90
C ASN A 560 26.12 17.90 -9.74
N THR A 561 27.24 18.17 -10.40
CA THR A 561 27.99 17.14 -11.15
C THR A 561 28.95 16.45 -10.20
N SER A 562 28.93 15.12 -10.19
CA SER A 562 29.75 14.32 -9.26
C SER A 562 31.27 14.61 -9.40
N ASP A 563 31.69 15.13 -10.58
CA ASP A 563 33.12 15.35 -10.88
C ASP A 563 33.60 16.78 -10.58
N ARG A 564 32.71 17.77 -10.68
CA ARG A 564 33.08 19.21 -10.60
C ARG A 564 32.24 20.00 -9.60
N GLY A 565 31.33 19.38 -8.89
CA GLY A 565 30.42 20.05 -7.96
C GLY A 565 29.25 20.77 -8.63
N TRP A 566 28.73 21.81 -7.97
CA TRP A 566 27.60 22.58 -8.49
C TRP A 566 27.98 23.38 -9.73
N THR A 567 27.13 23.32 -10.77
CA THR A 567 27.21 24.21 -11.92
C THR A 567 26.88 25.65 -11.52
N ASP A 568 27.27 26.63 -12.37
CA ASP A 568 26.74 27.97 -12.26
C ASP A 568 25.22 27.98 -12.40
N GLU A 569 24.55 28.87 -11.67
CA GLU A 569 23.10 29.00 -11.73
C GLU A 569 22.68 29.66 -13.05
N CYS A 570 21.94 28.92 -13.87
CA CYS A 570 21.37 29.46 -15.10
C CYS A 570 19.99 30.04 -14.80
N ILE A 571 19.85 31.35 -15.00
CA ILE A 571 18.61 32.11 -14.75
C ILE A 571 17.86 32.27 -16.07
N GLY A 572 16.64 31.73 -16.15
CA GLY A 572 15.79 31.83 -17.34
C GLY A 572 15.13 33.21 -17.50
N GLU A 573 14.39 33.34 -18.58
CA GLU A 573 13.61 34.54 -18.90
C GLU A 573 12.33 34.64 -18.04
N PRO A 574 11.82 35.88 -17.79
CA PRO A 574 10.54 36.08 -17.11
C PRO A 574 9.38 35.53 -17.93
N MET A 575 8.74 34.45 -17.46
CA MET A 575 7.66 33.74 -18.15
C MET A 575 6.31 33.87 -17.43
N PRO A 576 5.19 33.76 -18.15
CA PRO A 576 3.85 33.92 -17.56
C PRO A 576 3.41 32.74 -16.70
N SER A 577 4.16 31.64 -16.68
CA SER A 577 3.89 30.49 -15.80
C SER A 577 5.19 29.93 -15.24
N VAL A 578 5.10 29.35 -14.05
CA VAL A 578 6.21 28.67 -13.36
C VAL A 578 6.82 27.59 -14.25
N LYS A 579 5.98 26.83 -14.97
CA LYS A 579 6.42 25.77 -15.88
C LYS A 579 7.32 26.32 -17.00
N LYS A 580 6.85 27.34 -17.70
CA LYS A 580 7.62 27.98 -18.77
C LYS A 580 8.90 28.66 -18.27
N ALA A 581 8.86 29.23 -17.07
CA ALA A 581 10.04 29.84 -16.44
C ALA A 581 11.12 28.82 -16.10
N LYS A 582 10.72 27.63 -15.59
CA LYS A 582 11.64 26.52 -15.34
C LYS A 582 12.17 25.91 -16.65
N ASP A 583 11.34 25.81 -17.68
CA ASP A 583 11.78 25.34 -19.01
C ASP A 583 12.78 26.27 -19.61
N SER A 584 12.58 27.58 -19.50
CA SER A 584 13.52 28.63 -19.95
C SER A 584 14.88 28.51 -19.25
N ALA A 585 14.89 28.31 -17.92
CA ALA A 585 16.14 28.11 -17.18
C ALA A 585 16.83 26.78 -17.58
N ALA A 586 16.07 25.70 -17.78
CA ALA A 586 16.60 24.40 -18.16
C ALA A 586 17.27 24.42 -19.55
N VAL A 587 16.75 25.19 -20.51
CA VAL A 587 17.39 25.35 -21.83
C VAL A 587 18.80 25.88 -21.68
N LEU A 588 18.98 26.94 -20.89
CA LEU A 588 20.29 27.58 -20.68
C LEU A 588 21.29 26.64 -20.00
N LEU A 589 20.81 25.87 -19.02
CA LEU A 589 21.67 24.88 -18.36
C LEU A 589 22.04 23.72 -19.30
N LEU A 590 21.14 23.26 -20.17
CA LEU A 590 21.44 22.24 -21.18
C LEU A 590 22.48 22.75 -22.18
N GLU A 591 22.40 24.00 -22.62
CA GLU A 591 23.41 24.62 -23.48
C GLU A 591 24.78 24.73 -22.79
N LEU A 592 24.78 25.07 -21.48
CA LEU A 592 26.00 25.12 -20.67
C LEU A 592 26.62 23.73 -20.56
N LEU A 593 25.81 22.71 -20.23
CA LEU A 593 26.28 21.33 -20.10
C LEU A 593 26.82 20.78 -21.43
N ASN A 594 26.16 21.09 -22.55
CA ASN A 594 26.63 20.67 -23.87
C ASN A 594 27.97 21.32 -24.24
N LYS A 595 28.20 22.60 -23.87
CA LYS A 595 29.49 23.28 -24.08
C LYS A 595 30.61 22.77 -23.17
N THR A 596 30.25 22.27 -21.99
CA THR A 596 31.23 21.84 -20.97
C THR A 596 31.64 20.39 -21.12
N PHE A 597 30.80 19.57 -21.73
CA PHE A 597 30.97 18.12 -21.86
C PHE A 597 31.02 17.61 -23.31
N SER A 598 31.02 18.53 -24.34
CA SER A 598 31.49 18.22 -25.69
C SER A 598 33.01 18.43 -25.77
#